data_9a0374c00350324eae9fa034a0140cfd
#
_entry.id   9a0374c00350324eae9fa034a0140cfd
#
_cell.length_a   1.000
_cell.length_b   1.000
_cell.length_c   1.000
_cell.angle_alpha   90.00
_cell.angle_beta   90.00
_cell.angle_gamma   90.00
#
_symmetry.space_group_name_H-M   'P 1'
#
loop_
_entity.id
_entity.type
_entity.pdbx_description
1 polymer ?
#
loop_
_entity_poly.entity_id
_entity_poly.type
_entity_poly.pdbx_seq_one_letter_code
_entity_poly.pdbx_strand_id
1 'polypeptide(L)'
;MKYIIVQAIKAGKPTGPAGAIIFDEGLIHSEVARFRGTKKMNVVSAGYCSASPIDVWGHSESLGIESRPEDLEIIRSLLSETE
;
A
#
# COMPACT_ATOMS: atom_id res chain seq x y z
N MET A 1 -0.54 -8.23 8.43
CA MET A 1 -0.50 -6.75 8.34
C MET A 1 -1.25 -6.29 7.11
N LYS A 2 -1.71 -5.07 7.16
CA LYS A 2 -2.32 -4.41 5.98
C LYS A 2 -1.34 -3.40 5.40
N TYR A 3 -1.54 -3.03 4.15
CA TYR A 3 -0.71 -2.01 3.52
C TYR A 3 -1.49 -1.18 2.51
N ILE A 4 -0.97 0.02 2.25
CA ILE A 4 -1.37 0.83 1.09
C ILE A 4 -0.11 1.26 0.36
N ILE A 5 -0.20 1.36 -0.96
CA ILE A 5 0.87 1.92 -1.79
C ILE A 5 0.42 3.28 -2.29
N VAL A 6 1.22 4.29 -2.06
CA VAL A 6 0.94 5.67 -2.49
C VAL A 6 1.94 6.06 -3.57
N GLN A 7 1.46 6.77 -4.57
CA GLN A 7 2.27 7.18 -5.71
C GLN A 7 1.61 8.38 -6.37
N ALA A 8 2.39 9.32 -6.88
CA ALA A 8 1.84 10.45 -7.61
C ALA A 8 1.13 9.96 -8.87
N ILE A 9 0.00 10.58 -9.19
CA ILE A 9 -0.78 10.24 -10.38
C ILE A 9 -0.89 11.48 -11.24
N LYS A 10 -0.43 11.40 -12.49
CA LYS A 10 -0.52 12.47 -13.48
C LYS A 10 -1.17 11.93 -14.74
N ALA A 11 -2.15 12.67 -15.26
CA ALA A 11 -2.89 12.28 -16.47
C ALA A 11 -3.47 10.86 -16.35
N GLY A 12 -3.93 10.49 -15.16
CA GLY A 12 -4.52 9.18 -14.90
C GLY A 12 -3.53 8.03 -14.75
N LYS A 13 -2.21 8.32 -14.73
CA LYS A 13 -1.18 7.29 -14.64
C LYS A 13 -0.30 7.49 -13.42
N PRO A 14 0.07 6.40 -12.70
CA PRO A 14 1.05 6.50 -11.62
C PRO A 14 2.40 6.94 -12.18
N THR A 15 3.05 7.89 -11.49
CA THR A 15 4.35 8.40 -11.88
C THR A 15 5.25 8.58 -10.66
N GLY A 16 6.56 8.49 -10.87
CA GLY A 16 7.53 8.69 -9.81
C GLY A 16 7.62 7.51 -8.84
N PRO A 17 8.36 7.68 -7.75
CA PRO A 17 8.56 6.60 -6.79
C PRO A 17 7.29 6.27 -6.03
N ALA A 18 7.10 4.98 -5.75
CA ALA A 18 6.00 4.48 -4.94
C ALA A 18 6.47 4.32 -3.49
N GLY A 19 5.61 4.67 -2.55
CA GLY A 19 5.85 4.47 -1.12
C GLY A 19 4.83 3.50 -0.53
N ALA A 20 5.24 2.75 0.49
CA ALA A 20 4.36 1.84 1.18
C ALA A 20 4.12 2.29 2.61
N ILE A 21 2.88 2.13 3.08
CA ILE A 21 2.53 2.31 4.49
C ILE A 21 1.99 0.97 4.96
N ILE A 22 2.68 0.37 5.94
CA ILE A 22 2.29 -0.92 6.53
C ILE A 22 1.68 -0.64 7.90
N PHE A 23 0.56 -1.26 8.21
CA PHE A 23 -0.14 -1.01 9.45
C PHE A 23 -0.86 -2.24 9.98
N ASP A 24 -1.32 -2.17 11.21
CA ASP A 24 -1.98 -3.26 11.92
C ASP A 24 -3.33 -3.59 11.29
N GLU A 25 -3.70 -4.87 11.33
CA GLU A 25 -4.97 -5.37 10.78
C GLU A 25 -6.21 -4.77 11.45
N GLY A 26 -6.07 -4.26 12.67
CA GLY A 26 -7.18 -3.60 13.36
C GLY A 26 -7.57 -2.25 12.78
N LEU A 27 -6.74 -1.68 11.90
CA LEU A 27 -7.02 -0.39 11.27
C LEU A 27 -7.65 -0.58 9.88
N ILE A 28 -8.41 0.40 9.44
CA ILE A 28 -9.09 0.37 8.15
C ILE A 28 -8.24 1.15 7.13
N HIS A 29 -8.04 0.58 5.94
CA HIS A 29 -7.19 1.18 4.89
C HIS A 29 -7.54 2.65 4.62
N SER A 30 -8.83 2.97 4.45
CA SER A 30 -9.23 4.34 4.13
C SER A 30 -8.96 5.31 5.27
N GLU A 31 -9.04 4.87 6.51
CA GLU A 31 -8.74 5.70 7.66
C GLU A 31 -7.24 5.98 7.76
N VAL A 32 -6.41 4.98 7.51
CA VAL A 32 -4.95 5.15 7.50
C VAL A 32 -4.55 6.12 6.40
N ALA A 33 -5.09 5.97 5.21
CA ALA A 33 -4.82 6.87 4.09
C ALA A 33 -5.18 8.31 4.46
N ARG A 34 -6.35 8.53 5.01
CA ARG A 34 -6.82 9.85 5.43
C ARG A 34 -5.94 10.44 6.54
N PHE A 35 -5.61 9.63 7.54
CA PHE A 35 -4.82 10.05 8.69
C PHE A 35 -3.42 10.51 8.29
N ARG A 36 -2.84 9.87 7.28
CA ARG A 36 -1.51 10.20 6.76
C ARG A 36 -1.55 11.38 5.77
N GLY A 37 -2.70 12.02 5.63
CA GLY A 37 -2.85 13.14 4.71
C GLY A 37 -2.80 12.73 3.24
N THR A 38 -2.89 11.44 2.97
CA THR A 38 -2.85 10.91 1.61
C THR A 38 -4.20 11.09 0.95
N LYS A 39 -4.22 11.73 -0.20
CA LYS A 39 -5.44 11.83 -0.99
C LYS A 39 -5.76 10.45 -1.57
N LYS A 40 -7.03 10.09 -1.57
CA LYS A 40 -7.49 8.81 -2.11
C LYS A 40 -6.95 8.55 -3.51
N MET A 41 -6.89 9.59 -4.34
CA MET A 41 -6.43 9.49 -5.71
C MET A 41 -4.96 9.07 -5.84
N ASN A 42 -4.20 9.15 -4.75
CA ASN A 42 -2.80 8.77 -4.75
C ASN A 42 -2.55 7.35 -4.24
N VAL A 43 -3.59 6.65 -3.82
CA VAL A 43 -3.47 5.25 -3.41
C VAL A 43 -3.66 4.38 -4.65
N VAL A 44 -2.59 3.71 -5.08
CA VAL A 44 -2.59 2.93 -6.32
C VAL A 44 -2.82 1.45 -6.10
N SER A 45 -2.57 0.96 -4.89
CA SER A 45 -2.89 -0.42 -4.51
C SER A 45 -3.00 -0.54 -3.01
N ALA A 46 -3.64 -1.60 -2.55
CA ALA A 46 -3.85 -1.87 -1.13
C ALA A 46 -4.20 -3.33 -0.92
N GLY A 47 -3.91 -3.85 0.27
CA GLY A 47 -4.23 -5.23 0.59
C GLY A 47 -3.61 -5.64 1.90
N TYR A 48 -3.19 -6.89 1.95
CA TYR A 48 -2.56 -7.52 3.11
C TYR A 48 -1.13 -7.92 2.77
N CYS A 49 -0.27 -7.93 3.76
CA CYS A 49 1.10 -8.37 3.58
C CYS A 49 1.60 -9.13 4.79
N SER A 50 2.67 -9.90 4.59
CA SER A 50 3.37 -10.62 5.64
C SER A 50 4.88 -10.39 5.49
N ALA A 51 5.62 -10.59 6.58
CA ALA A 51 7.07 -10.40 6.60
C ALA A 51 7.86 -11.70 6.54
N SER A 52 7.26 -12.83 6.93
CA SER A 52 7.98 -14.09 7.02
C SER A 52 7.05 -15.27 6.67
N PRO A 53 6.96 -15.64 5.39
CA PRO A 53 7.64 -15.04 4.23
C PRO A 53 7.07 -13.69 3.82
N ILE A 54 7.83 -12.92 3.07
CA ILE A 54 7.33 -11.68 2.50
C ILE A 54 6.35 -12.00 1.39
N ASP A 55 5.12 -11.48 1.52
CA ASP A 55 4.07 -11.73 0.54
C ASP A 55 3.03 -10.61 0.57
N VAL A 56 2.25 -10.50 -0.50
CA VAL A 56 1.15 -9.54 -0.62
C VAL A 56 -0.05 -10.26 -1.24
N TRP A 57 -1.27 -9.91 -0.80
CA TRP A 57 -2.50 -10.51 -1.33
C TRP A 57 -3.71 -9.66 -0.98
N GLY A 58 -4.85 -10.03 -1.54
CA GLY A 58 -6.14 -9.48 -1.16
C GLY A 58 -6.44 -8.12 -1.74
N HIS A 59 -7.28 -7.38 -1.05
CA HIS A 59 -7.75 -6.07 -1.50
C HIS A 59 -8.27 -5.27 -0.31
N SER A 60 -8.50 -3.97 -0.54
CA SER A 60 -9.12 -3.07 0.43
C SER A 60 -10.58 -2.84 0.04
N GLU A 61 -11.51 -3.30 0.88
CA GLU A 61 -12.93 -3.03 0.65
C GLU A 61 -13.26 -1.55 0.84
N SER A 62 -12.66 -0.91 1.83
CA SER A 62 -12.95 0.49 2.14
C SER A 62 -12.47 1.46 1.07
N LEU A 63 -11.41 1.10 0.32
CA LEU A 63 -10.90 1.92 -0.77
C LEU A 63 -11.35 1.43 -2.15
N GLY A 64 -11.81 0.18 -2.24
CA GLY A 64 -12.17 -0.42 -3.52
C GLY A 64 -10.97 -0.66 -4.42
N ILE A 65 -9.81 -0.97 -3.84
CA ILE A 65 -8.53 -1.10 -4.56
C ILE A 65 -7.92 -2.45 -4.20
N GLU A 66 -7.37 -3.13 -5.21
CA GLU A 66 -6.75 -4.44 -5.06
C GLU A 66 -5.24 -4.35 -4.86
N SER A 67 -4.64 -5.43 -4.36
CA SER A 67 -3.19 -5.61 -4.36
C SER A 67 -2.72 -5.90 -5.78
N ARG A 68 -1.44 -5.61 -6.04
CA ARG A 68 -0.80 -5.85 -7.34
C ARG A 68 0.45 -6.72 -7.12
N PRO A 69 0.82 -7.57 -8.11
CA PRO A 69 2.06 -8.37 -7.98
C PRO A 69 3.31 -7.51 -7.75
N GLU A 70 3.39 -6.35 -8.35
CA GLU A 70 4.52 -5.43 -8.19
C GLU A 70 4.66 -4.87 -6.77
N ASP A 71 3.60 -4.93 -5.96
CA ASP A 71 3.63 -4.46 -4.58
C ASP A 71 4.60 -5.28 -3.72
N LEU A 72 4.82 -6.54 -4.10
CA LEU A 72 5.73 -7.43 -3.37
C LEU A 72 7.15 -6.86 -3.28
N GLU A 73 7.67 -6.34 -4.39
CA GLU A 73 9.01 -5.74 -4.40
C GLU A 73 9.07 -4.45 -3.59
N ILE A 74 8.01 -3.65 -3.63
CA ILE A 74 7.93 -2.40 -2.86
C ILE A 74 7.95 -2.72 -1.37
N ILE A 75 7.14 -3.69 -0.94
CA ILE A 75 7.07 -4.12 0.46
C ILE A 75 8.40 -4.75 0.89
N ARG A 76 9.01 -5.58 0.04
CA ARG A 76 10.30 -6.20 0.33
C ARG A 76 11.38 -5.15 0.56
N SER A 77 11.43 -4.13 -0.28
CA SER A 77 12.41 -3.04 -0.12
C SER A 77 12.22 -2.29 1.19
N LEU A 78 10.97 -1.99 1.55
CA LEU A 78 10.68 -1.30 2.79
C LEU A 78 11.11 -2.12 4.01
N LEU A 79 10.79 -3.41 4.03
CA LEU A 79 11.14 -4.29 5.15
C LEU A 79 12.65 -4.52 5.25
N SER A 80 13.36 -4.54 4.13
CA SER A 80 14.82 -4.66 4.12
C SER A 80 15.50 -3.43 4.69
N GLU A 81 14.93 -2.24 4.49
CA GLU A 81 15.49 -0.99 5.02
C GLU A 81 15.41 -0.89 6.54
N THR A 82 14.53 -1.67 7.17
CA THR A 82 14.35 -1.63 8.62
C THR A 82 15.31 -2.56 9.36
N GLU A 83 16.07 -3.33 8.65
CA GLU A 83 17.09 -4.19 9.24
C GLU A 83 18.41 -3.42 9.45
#